data_943e72ebb61338319565077b561b4b11
#
_entry.id   943e72ebb61338319565077b561b4b11
#
_cell.length_a   1.000
_cell.length_b   1.000
_cell.length_c   1.000
_cell.angle_alpha   90.00
_cell.angle_beta   90.00
_cell.angle_gamma   90.00
#
_symmetry.space_group_name_H-M   'P 1'
#
loop_
_entity.id
_entity.type
_entity.pdbx_description
1 polymer ?
#
loop_
_entity_poly.entity_id
_entity_poly.type
_entity_poly.pdbx_seq_one_letter_code
_entity_poly.pdbx_strand_id
1 'polypeptide(L)'
;MNNRDHRKLLIIDGSEGFTGGVNLADEYANLGRCRFGHWKDCAIRLRGDGVSSMAAMFLSMWNYVNQDTDWTAAPPQDYLPGAVGYVQPYLDSPLDDEAVGRTVFLNMITAARRYVWIMTPYLIIDEGMAETLTNAAKAGIDVRIITPGIPDKPYVYEMTRANYEPLLAGGVRIFEYSPGFVHSKVFLSDDITAAVGTVNLDFRSLYLHFEDGVWLYRAGCIPNIRADFDATFPQCREVTLSEARNVNVFRLLYRSILRLLSPLM
;
A
#
# COMPACT_ATOMS: atom_id res chain seq x y z
N MET A 1 16.05 -13.64 -11.33
CA MET A 1 15.04 -13.11 -10.40
C MET A 1 14.91 -11.62 -10.64
N ASN A 2 13.70 -11.04 -10.54
CA ASN A 2 13.48 -9.61 -10.80
C ASN A 2 13.22 -8.86 -9.50
N ASN A 3 14.02 -9.13 -8.48
CA ASN A 3 13.93 -8.47 -7.17
C ASN A 3 14.43 -7.03 -7.30
N ARG A 4 13.73 -6.08 -6.70
CA ARG A 4 14.10 -4.67 -6.71
C ARG A 4 13.97 -4.11 -5.31
N ASP A 5 14.82 -3.14 -4.99
CA ASP A 5 14.61 -2.30 -3.83
C ASP A 5 13.56 -1.23 -4.18
N HIS A 6 12.37 -1.37 -3.61
CA HIS A 6 11.25 -0.45 -3.83
C HIS A 6 10.98 0.43 -2.60
N ARG A 7 11.81 0.32 -1.59
CA ARG A 7 11.72 1.14 -0.36
C ARG A 7 12.01 2.61 -0.67
N LYS A 8 11.37 3.48 0.06
CA LYS A 8 11.55 4.93 0.00
C LYS A 8 11.82 5.42 1.41
N LEU A 9 13.09 5.39 1.79
CA LEU A 9 13.55 5.76 3.12
C LEU A 9 14.37 7.04 3.05
N LEU A 10 13.99 8.04 3.84
CA LEU A 10 14.80 9.21 4.12
C LEU A 10 14.96 9.31 5.64
N ILE A 11 16.20 9.24 6.12
CA ILE A 11 16.55 9.36 7.53
C ILE A 11 17.46 10.57 7.70
N ILE A 12 17.12 11.45 8.66
CA ILE A 12 17.84 12.66 8.94
C ILE A 12 18.37 12.58 10.36
N ASP A 13 19.69 12.60 10.48
CA ASP A 13 20.45 12.61 11.74
C ASP A 13 20.04 11.48 12.72
N GLY A 14 19.52 10.36 12.20
CA GLY A 14 19.00 9.24 12.99
C GLY A 14 17.80 9.59 13.88
N SER A 15 17.26 10.81 13.78
CA SER A 15 16.20 11.32 14.66
C SER A 15 14.85 11.52 13.96
N GLU A 16 14.85 11.67 12.65
CA GLU A 16 13.65 11.77 11.83
C GLU A 16 13.72 10.77 10.67
N GLY A 17 12.61 10.07 10.43
CA GLY A 17 12.47 9.12 9.34
C GLY A 17 11.22 9.39 8.52
N PHE A 18 11.31 9.19 7.20
CA PHE A 18 10.19 9.32 6.27
C PHE A 18 10.10 8.07 5.41
N THR A 19 8.88 7.59 5.18
CA THR A 19 8.56 6.57 4.18
C THR A 19 7.18 6.79 3.59
N GLY A 20 6.87 6.11 2.49
CA GLY A 20 5.60 6.20 1.80
C GLY A 20 5.69 5.87 0.32
N GLY A 21 4.69 6.23 -0.46
CA GLY A 21 4.64 5.95 -1.89
C GLY A 21 5.48 6.86 -2.77
N VAL A 22 5.86 8.04 -2.26
CA VAL A 22 6.44 9.15 -3.05
C VAL A 22 7.82 8.80 -3.61
N ASN A 23 7.99 8.90 -4.93
CA ASN A 23 9.30 8.90 -5.58
C ASN A 23 9.77 10.33 -5.87
N LEU A 24 11.07 10.53 -6.07
CA LEU A 24 11.64 11.83 -6.43
C LEU A 24 11.48 12.07 -7.95
N ALA A 25 10.30 12.51 -8.37
CA ALA A 25 10.01 12.90 -9.74
C ALA A 25 8.88 13.95 -9.77
N ASP A 26 8.83 14.74 -10.85
CA ASP A 26 7.92 15.89 -10.97
C ASP A 26 6.43 15.51 -10.87
N GLU A 27 6.05 14.36 -11.42
CA GLU A 27 4.66 13.87 -11.36
C GLU A 27 4.16 13.63 -9.93
N TYR A 28 5.03 13.20 -9.00
CA TYR A 28 4.65 12.99 -7.60
C TYR A 28 4.42 14.30 -6.84
N ALA A 29 5.03 15.37 -7.31
CA ALA A 29 4.80 16.72 -6.80
C ALA A 29 3.68 17.46 -7.55
N ASN A 30 3.04 16.82 -8.52
CA ASN A 30 2.07 17.42 -9.43
C ASN A 30 2.61 18.68 -10.16
N LEU A 31 3.92 18.64 -10.50
CA LEU A 31 4.58 19.72 -11.23
C LEU A 31 4.55 19.47 -12.74
N GLY A 32 4.35 20.54 -13.51
CA GLY A 32 4.34 20.48 -14.95
C GLY A 32 3.12 19.75 -15.55
N ARG A 33 3.32 19.04 -16.68
CA ARG A 33 2.24 18.32 -17.38
C ARG A 33 2.03 16.93 -16.77
N CYS A 34 1.03 16.79 -15.93
CA CYS A 34 0.65 15.51 -15.33
C CYS A 34 -0.05 14.60 -16.36
N ARG A 35 0.70 13.68 -16.96
CA ARG A 35 0.20 12.76 -18.02
C ARG A 35 -0.98 11.89 -17.54
N PHE A 36 -1.00 11.56 -16.25
CA PHE A 36 -1.99 10.66 -15.64
C PHE A 36 -2.97 11.41 -14.71
N GLY A 37 -3.17 12.71 -14.95
CA GLY A 37 -3.98 13.56 -14.10
C GLY A 37 -3.29 13.88 -12.77
N HIS A 38 -4.10 14.19 -11.75
CA HIS A 38 -3.59 14.46 -10.41
C HIS A 38 -2.98 13.19 -9.81
N TRP A 39 -1.72 13.28 -9.38
CA TRP A 39 -0.99 12.20 -8.73
C TRP A 39 -1.22 12.27 -7.23
N LYS A 40 -2.00 11.32 -6.68
CA LYS A 40 -2.28 11.25 -5.26
C LYS A 40 -1.37 10.26 -4.59
N ASP A 41 -0.52 10.75 -3.70
CA ASP A 41 0.38 9.91 -2.91
C ASP A 41 0.35 10.30 -1.43
N CYS A 42 1.06 9.55 -0.60
CA CYS A 42 1.21 9.80 0.82
C CYS A 42 2.60 9.43 1.31
N ALA A 43 2.98 10.06 2.41
CA ALA A 43 4.15 9.69 3.19
C ALA A 43 3.85 9.86 4.68
N ILE A 44 4.61 9.16 5.52
CA ILE A 44 4.57 9.31 6.97
C ILE A 44 5.94 9.75 7.47
N ARG A 45 5.94 10.69 8.43
CA ARG A 45 7.13 11.13 9.18
C ARG A 45 7.09 10.52 10.57
N LEU A 46 8.18 9.92 10.96
CA LEU A 46 8.41 9.38 12.30
C LEU A 46 9.46 10.20 13.04
N ARG A 47 9.32 10.23 14.37
CA ARG A 47 10.34 10.72 15.31
C ARG A 47 10.37 9.80 16.53
N GLY A 48 11.54 9.65 17.16
CA GLY A 48 11.74 8.76 18.31
C GLY A 48 12.18 7.35 17.90
N ASP A 49 12.03 6.38 18.79
CA ASP A 49 12.63 5.03 18.69
C ASP A 49 12.38 4.29 17.36
N GLY A 50 11.21 4.48 16.75
CA GLY A 50 10.90 3.86 15.45
C GLY A 50 11.86 4.26 14.31
N VAL A 51 12.55 5.41 14.42
CA VAL A 51 13.52 5.85 13.43
C VAL A 51 14.76 4.96 13.41
N SER A 52 15.16 4.42 14.57
CA SER A 52 16.29 3.48 14.65
C SER A 52 16.04 2.22 13.82
N SER A 53 14.80 1.71 13.83
CA SER A 53 14.40 0.59 12.97
C SER A 53 14.50 0.94 11.49
N MET A 54 14.03 2.15 11.08
CA MET A 54 14.16 2.62 9.70
C MET A 54 15.64 2.78 9.30
N ALA A 55 16.48 3.31 10.18
CA ALA A 55 17.91 3.43 9.94
C ALA A 55 18.57 2.04 9.79
N ALA A 56 18.20 1.07 10.61
CA ALA A 56 18.67 -0.31 10.47
C ALA A 56 18.26 -0.93 9.11
N MET A 57 17.05 -0.65 8.63
CA MET A 57 16.59 -1.08 7.29
C MET A 57 17.45 -0.48 6.16
N PHE A 58 17.80 0.80 6.26
CA PHE A 58 18.71 1.45 5.31
C PHE A 58 20.10 0.83 5.40
N LEU A 59 20.67 0.74 6.59
CA LEU A 59 22.02 0.22 6.82
C LEU A 59 22.18 -1.24 6.39
N SER A 60 21.13 -2.08 6.51
CA SER A 60 21.16 -3.46 6.04
C SER A 60 21.44 -3.56 4.54
N MET A 61 20.82 -2.69 3.74
CA MET A 61 21.06 -2.65 2.30
C MET A 61 22.39 -1.96 1.96
N TRP A 62 22.75 -0.92 2.72
CA TRP A 62 24.05 -0.27 2.57
C TRP A 62 25.20 -1.26 2.80
N ASN A 63 25.10 -2.07 3.86
CA ASN A 63 26.08 -3.11 4.17
C ASN A 63 26.19 -4.18 3.09
N TYR A 64 25.06 -4.53 2.45
CA TYR A 64 25.07 -5.48 1.34
C TYR A 64 25.94 -5.01 0.18
N VAL A 65 25.98 -3.71 -0.07
CA VAL A 65 26.74 -3.10 -1.16
C VAL A 65 28.20 -2.78 -0.74
N ASN A 66 28.37 -2.17 0.44
CA ASN A 66 29.64 -1.55 0.83
C ASN A 66 30.46 -2.39 1.83
N GLN A 67 29.81 -3.28 2.60
CA GLN A 67 30.42 -4.17 3.61
C GLN A 67 31.23 -3.44 4.75
N ASP A 68 31.03 -2.14 4.91
CA ASP A 68 31.73 -1.26 5.87
C ASP A 68 30.72 -0.48 6.76
N THR A 69 29.60 -1.09 7.07
CA THR A 69 28.49 -0.43 7.76
C THR A 69 28.82 -0.13 9.22
N ASP A 70 28.73 1.14 9.57
CA ASP A 70 28.71 1.60 10.96
C ASP A 70 27.29 1.51 11.52
N TRP A 71 26.99 0.42 12.22
CA TRP A 71 25.68 0.20 12.84
C TRP A 71 25.41 1.15 14.02
N THR A 72 26.42 1.86 14.54
CA THR A 72 26.24 2.88 15.58
C THR A 72 25.63 4.17 15.01
N ALA A 73 25.57 4.31 13.69
CA ALA A 73 24.90 5.42 13.02
C ALA A 73 23.36 5.41 13.17
N ALA A 74 22.81 4.33 13.73
CA ALA A 74 21.38 4.21 14.05
C ALA A 74 21.16 4.08 15.58
N PRO A 75 21.53 5.09 16.38
CA PRO A 75 21.36 5.02 17.83
C PRO A 75 19.88 4.97 18.19
N PRO A 76 19.52 4.28 19.28
CA PRO A 76 18.18 4.40 19.85
C PRO A 76 17.87 5.86 20.15
N GLN A 77 16.65 6.28 19.85
CA GLN A 77 16.17 7.63 20.13
C GLN A 77 15.35 7.64 21.41
N ASP A 78 15.41 8.75 22.13
CA ASP A 78 14.61 8.91 23.33
C ASP A 78 13.10 8.94 23.01
N TYR A 79 12.33 8.38 23.93
CA TYR A 79 10.87 8.47 23.89
C TYR A 79 10.41 9.93 23.87
N LEU A 80 9.51 10.26 22.95
CA LEU A 80 8.95 11.61 22.85
C LEU A 80 7.78 11.77 23.83
N PRO A 81 7.88 12.66 24.82
CA PRO A 81 6.77 12.92 25.74
C PRO A 81 5.50 13.34 24.98
N GLY A 82 4.36 12.78 25.39
CA GLY A 82 3.06 13.10 24.78
C GLY A 82 2.73 12.33 23.51
N ALA A 83 3.61 11.45 23.03
CA ALA A 83 3.25 10.51 21.97
C ALA A 83 2.19 9.52 22.45
N VAL A 84 1.23 9.18 21.58
CA VAL A 84 0.15 8.23 21.89
C VAL A 84 0.16 7.08 20.90
N GLY A 85 -0.18 5.88 21.40
CA GLY A 85 -0.26 4.67 20.60
C GLY A 85 1.12 4.05 20.33
N TYR A 86 1.18 3.18 19.34
CA TYR A 86 2.37 2.43 18.98
C TYR A 86 2.65 2.57 17.49
N VAL A 87 3.93 2.62 17.15
CA VAL A 87 4.44 2.73 15.79
C VAL A 87 5.45 1.62 15.59
N GLN A 88 5.26 0.80 14.59
CA GLN A 88 6.15 -0.32 14.26
C GLN A 88 6.55 -0.25 12.79
N PRO A 89 7.72 0.29 12.46
CA PRO A 89 8.31 0.12 11.14
C PRO A 89 8.61 -1.35 10.87
N TYR A 90 8.37 -1.80 9.65
CA TYR A 90 8.67 -3.17 9.21
C TYR A 90 9.32 -3.16 7.83
N LEU A 91 10.14 -4.17 7.61
CA LEU A 91 10.81 -4.48 6.35
C LEU A 91 10.18 -5.73 5.75
N ASP A 92 10.01 -5.75 4.44
CA ASP A 92 9.71 -6.95 3.67
C ASP A 92 10.88 -7.28 2.76
N SER A 93 11.23 -8.56 2.65
CA SER A 93 12.40 -9.01 1.92
C SER A 93 12.08 -10.23 1.07
N PRO A 94 12.47 -10.26 -0.21
CA PRO A 94 12.30 -11.44 -1.05
C PRO A 94 13.38 -12.52 -0.80
N LEU A 95 14.23 -12.34 0.20
CA LEU A 95 15.34 -13.24 0.51
C LEU A 95 15.08 -14.17 1.69
N ASP A 96 13.92 -14.04 2.31
CA ASP A 96 13.45 -14.91 3.38
C ASP A 96 12.08 -15.49 3.01
N ASP A 97 11.53 -16.36 3.84
CA ASP A 97 10.26 -17.05 3.60
C ASP A 97 9.06 -16.31 4.21
N GLU A 98 9.23 -15.06 4.64
CA GLU A 98 8.22 -14.26 5.33
C GLU A 98 7.71 -13.10 4.46
N ALA A 99 6.45 -13.15 4.03
CA ALA A 99 5.76 -12.03 3.37
C ALA A 99 5.16 -11.09 4.44
N VAL A 100 6.02 -10.25 5.04
CA VAL A 100 5.67 -9.41 6.21
C VAL A 100 4.57 -8.41 5.87
N GLY A 101 4.70 -7.68 4.77
CA GLY A 101 3.69 -6.69 4.34
C GLY A 101 2.33 -7.34 4.10
N ARG A 102 2.30 -8.50 3.43
CA ARG A 102 1.08 -9.29 3.23
C ARG A 102 0.46 -9.72 4.56
N THR A 103 1.28 -10.20 5.48
CA THR A 103 0.83 -10.66 6.81
C THR A 103 0.25 -9.50 7.61
N VAL A 104 0.87 -8.33 7.59
CA VAL A 104 0.33 -7.10 8.21
C VAL A 104 -1.06 -6.78 7.66
N PHE A 105 -1.24 -6.80 6.33
CA PHE A 105 -2.52 -6.49 5.71
C PHE A 105 -3.60 -7.54 6.05
N LEU A 106 -3.28 -8.83 5.99
CA LEU A 106 -4.22 -9.88 6.37
C LEU A 106 -4.66 -9.76 7.83
N ASN A 107 -3.73 -9.47 8.73
CA ASN A 107 -4.03 -9.26 10.15
C ASN A 107 -4.94 -8.05 10.35
N MET A 108 -4.71 -6.94 9.65
CA MET A 108 -5.57 -5.76 9.72
C MET A 108 -6.99 -6.05 9.23
N ILE A 109 -7.15 -6.82 8.14
CA ILE A 109 -8.46 -7.17 7.58
C ILE A 109 -9.20 -8.11 8.53
N THR A 110 -8.52 -9.14 9.05
CA THR A 110 -9.16 -10.15 9.92
C THR A 110 -9.50 -9.61 11.32
N ALA A 111 -8.74 -8.64 11.81
CA ALA A 111 -9.01 -8.00 13.10
C ALA A 111 -10.08 -6.90 13.03
N ALA A 112 -10.49 -6.46 11.86
CA ALA A 112 -11.48 -5.40 11.66
C ALA A 112 -12.84 -5.75 12.25
N ARG A 113 -13.53 -4.74 12.78
CA ARG A 113 -14.87 -4.87 13.39
C ARG A 113 -15.92 -4.00 12.73
N ARG A 114 -15.52 -2.91 12.09
CA ARG A 114 -16.43 -1.94 11.45
C ARG A 114 -16.09 -1.74 9.99
N TYR A 115 -14.82 -1.45 9.68
CA TYR A 115 -14.38 -1.16 8.32
C TYR A 115 -12.90 -1.41 8.08
N VAL A 116 -12.56 -1.64 6.81
CA VAL A 116 -11.19 -1.59 6.26
C VAL A 116 -11.21 -0.78 4.98
N TRP A 117 -10.44 0.31 4.94
CA TRP A 117 -10.30 1.17 3.78
C TRP A 117 -8.87 1.13 3.27
N ILE A 118 -8.74 1.01 1.96
CA ILE A 118 -7.46 0.75 1.29
C ILE A 118 -7.28 1.73 0.14
N MET A 119 -6.09 2.33 0.01
CA MET A 119 -5.62 2.99 -1.22
C MET A 119 -4.46 2.19 -1.79
N THR A 120 -4.51 1.85 -3.06
CA THR A 120 -3.43 1.14 -3.75
C THR A 120 -3.41 1.47 -5.24
N PRO A 121 -2.22 1.62 -5.87
CA PRO A 121 -2.13 1.86 -7.31
C PRO A 121 -2.51 0.63 -8.14
N TYR A 122 -2.31 -0.56 -7.59
CA TYR A 122 -2.56 -1.83 -8.27
C TYR A 122 -3.34 -2.77 -7.37
N LEU A 123 -4.23 -3.56 -7.96
CA LEU A 123 -5.05 -4.55 -7.25
C LEU A 123 -4.91 -5.90 -7.98
N ILE A 124 -3.75 -6.54 -7.79
CA ILE A 124 -3.37 -7.80 -8.44
C ILE A 124 -2.98 -8.78 -7.33
N ILE A 125 -3.98 -9.23 -6.61
CA ILE A 125 -3.85 -10.00 -5.36
C ILE A 125 -3.98 -11.49 -5.58
N ASP A 126 -3.41 -12.26 -4.66
CA ASP A 126 -3.60 -13.70 -4.59
C ASP A 126 -5.00 -14.09 -4.06
N GLU A 127 -5.35 -15.37 -4.23
CA GLU A 127 -6.66 -15.88 -3.83
C GLU A 127 -6.91 -15.71 -2.33
N GLY A 128 -5.90 -15.97 -1.48
CA GLY A 128 -6.05 -15.83 -0.02
C GLY A 128 -6.35 -14.40 0.43
N MET A 129 -5.75 -13.40 -0.21
CA MET A 129 -6.06 -11.99 0.05
C MET A 129 -7.48 -11.65 -0.44
N ALA A 130 -7.87 -12.12 -1.64
CA ALA A 130 -9.20 -11.92 -2.19
C ALA A 130 -10.29 -12.56 -1.32
N GLU A 131 -10.06 -13.80 -0.85
CA GLU A 131 -10.96 -14.49 0.09
C GLU A 131 -11.07 -13.74 1.42
N THR A 132 -9.95 -13.26 1.98
CA THR A 132 -9.96 -12.52 3.24
C THR A 132 -10.77 -11.24 3.14
N LEU A 133 -10.59 -10.46 2.07
CA LEU A 133 -11.37 -9.24 1.80
C LEU A 133 -12.87 -9.52 1.64
N THR A 134 -13.21 -10.57 0.85
CA THR A 134 -14.62 -10.93 0.61
C THR A 134 -15.28 -11.51 1.85
N ASN A 135 -14.56 -12.30 2.66
CA ASN A 135 -15.07 -12.85 3.90
C ASN A 135 -15.34 -11.75 4.93
N ALA A 136 -14.45 -10.76 5.03
CA ALA A 136 -14.68 -9.58 5.87
C ALA A 136 -15.94 -8.80 5.42
N ALA A 137 -16.10 -8.54 4.12
CA ALA A 137 -17.28 -7.87 3.59
C ALA A 137 -18.58 -8.66 3.85
N LYS A 138 -18.56 -9.98 3.64
CA LYS A 138 -19.70 -10.88 3.93
C LYS A 138 -20.04 -10.93 5.43
N ALA A 139 -19.04 -10.73 6.30
CA ALA A 139 -19.25 -10.63 7.74
C ALA A 139 -19.81 -9.26 8.18
N GLY A 140 -20.07 -8.34 7.24
CA GLY A 140 -20.65 -7.02 7.49
C GLY A 140 -19.63 -5.91 7.73
N ILE A 141 -18.35 -6.16 7.50
CA ILE A 141 -17.31 -5.13 7.55
C ILE A 141 -17.39 -4.26 6.28
N ASP A 142 -17.34 -2.93 6.42
CA ASP A 142 -17.32 -2.00 5.28
C ASP A 142 -15.92 -1.98 4.63
N VAL A 143 -15.71 -2.87 3.66
CA VAL A 143 -14.43 -2.98 2.92
C VAL A 143 -14.47 -2.10 1.68
N ARG A 144 -13.61 -1.08 1.63
CA ARG A 144 -13.50 -0.15 0.50
C ARG A 144 -12.08 -0.09 -0.04
N ILE A 145 -11.96 -0.13 -1.36
CA ILE A 145 -10.66 -0.03 -2.05
C ILE A 145 -10.71 1.12 -3.05
N ILE A 146 -9.75 2.04 -2.95
CA ILE A 146 -9.55 3.12 -3.93
C ILE A 146 -8.39 2.74 -4.84
N THR A 147 -8.64 2.76 -6.14
CA THR A 147 -7.67 2.51 -7.22
C THR A 147 -7.59 3.71 -8.16
N PRO A 148 -6.59 3.80 -9.05
CA PRO A 148 -6.51 4.88 -10.04
C PRO A 148 -7.69 4.90 -11.00
N GLY A 149 -8.21 6.09 -11.29
CA GLY A 149 -9.18 6.31 -12.38
C GLY A 149 -8.50 6.46 -13.75
N ILE A 150 -7.27 7.00 -13.77
CA ILE A 150 -6.44 7.13 -14.98
C ILE A 150 -5.21 6.24 -14.81
N PRO A 151 -5.04 5.18 -15.62
CA PRO A 151 -3.95 4.22 -15.45
C PRO A 151 -2.62 4.74 -16.00
N ASP A 152 -1.51 4.37 -15.35
CA ASP A 152 -0.15 4.57 -15.86
C ASP A 152 0.23 3.54 -16.94
N LYS A 153 -0.21 2.29 -16.77
CA LYS A 153 0.05 1.14 -17.66
C LYS A 153 -1.25 0.43 -18.01
N PRO A 154 -1.69 0.48 -19.28
CA PRO A 154 -2.98 -0.10 -19.68
C PRO A 154 -3.14 -1.59 -19.35
N TYR A 155 -2.09 -2.40 -19.50
CA TYR A 155 -2.17 -3.85 -19.24
C TYR A 155 -2.29 -4.15 -17.72
N VAL A 156 -1.59 -3.39 -16.86
CA VAL A 156 -1.69 -3.52 -15.39
C VAL A 156 -3.09 -3.12 -14.91
N TYR A 157 -3.68 -2.11 -15.56
CA TYR A 157 -5.05 -1.69 -15.27
C TYR A 157 -6.07 -2.76 -15.63
N GLU A 158 -5.88 -3.47 -16.76
CA GLU A 158 -6.74 -4.61 -17.10
C GLU A 158 -6.62 -5.76 -16.10
N MET A 159 -5.42 -6.00 -15.55
CA MET A 159 -5.23 -6.98 -14.48
C MET A 159 -5.89 -6.55 -13.17
N THR A 160 -5.74 -5.30 -12.79
CA THR A 160 -6.46 -4.70 -11.65
C THR A 160 -7.97 -4.89 -11.82
N ARG A 161 -8.52 -4.54 -12.97
CA ARG A 161 -9.96 -4.69 -13.26
C ARG A 161 -10.43 -6.13 -13.37
N ALA A 162 -9.55 -7.08 -13.65
CA ALA A 162 -9.89 -8.50 -13.63
C ALA A 162 -10.21 -9.02 -12.21
N ASN A 163 -9.74 -8.34 -11.16
CA ASN A 163 -10.04 -8.65 -9.77
C ASN A 163 -11.30 -7.94 -9.24
N TYR A 164 -11.89 -7.00 -9.99
CA TYR A 164 -13.06 -6.25 -9.52
C TYR A 164 -14.30 -7.14 -9.37
N GLU A 165 -14.61 -7.94 -10.39
CA GLU A 165 -15.82 -8.74 -10.41
C GLU A 165 -15.94 -9.69 -9.19
N PRO A 166 -14.95 -10.53 -8.86
CA PRO A 166 -15.04 -11.41 -7.70
C PRO A 166 -15.11 -10.65 -6.37
N LEU A 167 -14.39 -9.53 -6.23
CA LEU A 167 -14.42 -8.71 -5.01
C LEU A 167 -15.77 -8.02 -4.83
N LEU A 168 -16.31 -7.39 -5.89
CA LEU A 168 -17.62 -6.75 -5.87
C LEU A 168 -18.75 -7.75 -5.61
N ALA A 169 -18.67 -8.95 -6.22
CA ALA A 169 -19.62 -10.05 -5.96
C ALA A 169 -19.55 -10.52 -4.49
N GLY A 170 -18.38 -10.43 -3.87
CA GLY A 170 -18.15 -10.72 -2.45
C GLY A 170 -18.58 -9.60 -1.49
N GLY A 171 -19.04 -8.45 -1.99
CA GLY A 171 -19.50 -7.32 -1.17
C GLY A 171 -18.44 -6.25 -0.89
N VAL A 172 -17.23 -6.39 -1.42
CA VAL A 172 -16.20 -5.33 -1.36
C VAL A 172 -16.62 -4.17 -2.26
N ARG A 173 -16.43 -2.93 -1.82
CA ARG A 173 -16.72 -1.74 -2.60
C ARG A 173 -15.45 -1.19 -3.23
N ILE A 174 -15.49 -0.90 -4.51
CA ILE A 174 -14.33 -0.41 -5.28
C ILE A 174 -14.61 0.98 -5.84
N PHE A 175 -13.65 1.87 -5.68
CA PHE A 175 -13.71 3.28 -6.07
C PHE A 175 -12.54 3.61 -6.99
N GLU A 176 -12.81 4.23 -8.13
CA GLU A 176 -11.78 4.74 -9.04
C GLU A 176 -11.61 6.25 -8.82
N TYR A 177 -10.40 6.69 -8.47
CA TYR A 177 -10.06 8.08 -8.24
C TYR A 177 -10.11 8.88 -9.55
N SER A 178 -11.19 9.64 -9.75
CA SER A 178 -11.49 10.31 -11.02
C SER A 178 -10.47 11.37 -11.45
N PRO A 179 -9.83 12.16 -10.52
CA PRO A 179 -8.88 13.18 -10.92
C PRO A 179 -7.57 12.64 -11.54
N GLY A 180 -7.24 11.34 -11.31
CA GLY A 180 -5.98 10.83 -11.84
C GLY A 180 -5.51 9.50 -11.28
N PHE A 181 -4.23 9.46 -10.90
CA PHE A 181 -3.54 8.27 -10.45
C PHE A 181 -3.34 8.27 -8.93
N VAL A 182 -3.94 7.31 -8.23
CA VAL A 182 -3.64 7.03 -6.82
C VAL A 182 -2.38 6.17 -6.75
N HIS A 183 -1.35 6.70 -6.10
CA HIS A 183 -0.12 5.97 -5.84
C HIS A 183 0.13 5.73 -4.35
N SER A 184 -0.76 6.19 -3.49
CA SER A 184 -0.76 5.91 -2.04
C SER A 184 -0.89 4.41 -1.77
N LYS A 185 -0.17 3.90 -0.76
CA LYS A 185 -0.29 2.55 -0.23
C LYS A 185 -0.63 2.69 1.25
N VAL A 186 -1.93 2.72 1.52
CA VAL A 186 -2.47 2.98 2.85
C VAL A 186 -3.59 2.01 3.16
N PHE A 187 -3.51 1.42 4.33
CA PHE A 187 -4.57 0.67 4.96
C PHE A 187 -5.03 1.41 6.21
N LEU A 188 -6.33 1.46 6.43
CA LEU A 188 -6.93 2.00 7.64
C LEU A 188 -8.03 1.06 8.11
N SER A 189 -8.01 0.67 9.38
CA SER A 189 -9.03 -0.17 9.99
C SER A 189 -9.55 0.44 11.29
N ASP A 190 -10.86 0.63 11.38
CA ASP A 190 -11.63 0.95 12.59
C ASP A 190 -11.23 2.25 13.32
N ASP A 191 -10.46 3.15 12.75
CA ASP A 191 -9.78 4.28 13.40
C ASP A 191 -8.78 3.84 14.50
N ILE A 192 -8.37 2.58 14.47
CA ILE A 192 -7.52 1.97 15.50
C ILE A 192 -6.16 1.61 14.92
N THR A 193 -6.12 1.01 13.73
CA THR A 193 -4.88 0.60 13.07
C THR A 193 -4.77 1.20 11.68
N ALA A 194 -3.55 1.54 11.30
CA ALA A 194 -3.23 1.91 9.93
C ALA A 194 -1.88 1.33 9.50
N ALA A 195 -1.67 1.19 8.20
CA ALA A 195 -0.36 0.90 7.62
C ALA A 195 -0.11 1.87 6.48
N VAL A 196 1.07 2.47 6.45
CA VAL A 196 1.53 3.40 5.41
C VAL A 196 2.93 2.97 4.98
N GLY A 197 3.19 2.87 3.68
CA GLY A 197 4.51 2.44 3.22
C GLY A 197 4.61 2.35 1.71
N THR A 198 5.45 1.42 1.27
CA THR A 198 5.77 1.23 -0.15
C THR A 198 5.04 0.05 -0.78
N VAL A 199 4.45 -0.85 0.03
CA VAL A 199 3.86 -2.13 -0.38
C VAL A 199 2.56 -1.94 -1.16
N ASN A 200 2.57 -2.24 -2.44
CA ASN A 200 1.35 -2.30 -3.27
C ASN A 200 0.58 -3.60 -3.03
N LEU A 201 -0.69 -3.63 -3.42
CA LEU A 201 -1.45 -4.87 -3.55
C LEU A 201 -1.20 -5.54 -4.92
N ASP A 202 0.05 -5.91 -5.18
CA ASP A 202 0.46 -6.70 -6.35
C ASP A 202 1.51 -7.75 -5.98
N PHE A 203 1.68 -8.77 -6.83
CA PHE A 203 2.59 -9.89 -6.56
C PHE A 203 4.04 -9.48 -6.37
N ARG A 204 4.51 -8.43 -7.05
CA ARG A 204 5.89 -7.98 -6.91
C ARG A 204 6.14 -7.39 -5.53
N SER A 205 5.26 -6.50 -5.09
CA SER A 205 5.37 -5.90 -3.77
C SER A 205 5.18 -6.92 -2.66
N LEU A 206 4.24 -7.85 -2.82
CA LEU A 206 3.92 -8.81 -1.77
C LEU A 206 4.92 -9.97 -1.63
N TYR A 207 5.77 -10.25 -2.67
CA TYR A 207 6.59 -11.45 -2.68
C TYR A 207 8.00 -11.30 -3.26
N LEU A 208 8.27 -10.26 -4.06
CA LEU A 208 9.49 -10.20 -4.89
C LEU A 208 10.36 -8.97 -4.65
N HIS A 209 9.85 -7.93 -4.04
CA HIS A 209 10.57 -6.69 -3.80
C HIS A 209 11.02 -6.55 -2.35
N PHE A 210 12.11 -5.79 -2.14
CA PHE A 210 12.34 -5.19 -0.84
C PHE A 210 11.36 -4.04 -0.69
N GLU A 211 10.54 -4.09 0.34
CA GLU A 211 9.53 -3.08 0.66
C GLU A 211 9.69 -2.63 2.11
N ASP A 212 9.10 -1.51 2.46
CA ASP A 212 9.00 -1.06 3.85
C ASP A 212 7.63 -0.47 4.14
N GLY A 213 7.30 -0.45 5.40
CA GLY A 213 6.09 0.18 5.87
C GLY A 213 6.13 0.47 7.36
N VAL A 214 5.14 1.21 7.79
CA VAL A 214 4.92 1.55 9.19
C VAL A 214 3.53 1.11 9.57
N TRP A 215 3.45 0.16 10.50
CA TRP A 215 2.20 -0.20 11.14
C TRP A 215 1.95 0.68 12.36
N LEU A 216 0.71 1.15 12.50
CA LEU A 216 0.27 2.11 13.50
C LEU A 216 -0.88 1.50 14.33
N TYR A 217 -0.80 1.64 15.63
CA TYR A 217 -1.88 1.24 16.53
C TYR A 217 -2.20 2.38 17.49
N ARG A 218 -3.43 2.91 17.39
CA ARG A 218 -3.93 4.06 18.17
C ARG A 218 -3.00 5.27 18.15
N ALA A 219 -2.21 5.40 17.08
CA ALA A 219 -1.27 6.51 16.91
C ALA A 219 -2.02 7.82 16.61
N GLY A 220 -1.47 8.93 17.09
CA GLY A 220 -2.10 10.25 16.99
C GLY A 220 -2.29 10.77 15.55
N CYS A 221 -1.64 10.16 14.54
CA CYS A 221 -1.81 10.50 13.13
C CYS A 221 -2.98 9.77 12.44
N ILE A 222 -3.56 8.74 13.06
CA ILE A 222 -4.66 7.96 12.46
C ILE A 222 -5.86 8.84 12.06
N PRO A 223 -6.29 9.84 12.85
CA PRO A 223 -7.34 10.76 12.43
C PRO A 223 -7.04 11.50 11.13
N ASN A 224 -5.77 11.87 10.87
CA ASN A 224 -5.37 12.52 9.63
C ASN A 224 -5.46 11.56 8.43
N ILE A 225 -5.09 10.28 8.63
CA ILE A 225 -5.25 9.23 7.61
C ILE A 225 -6.74 9.04 7.30
N ARG A 226 -7.60 9.01 8.32
CA ARG A 226 -9.05 8.94 8.14
C ARG A 226 -9.58 10.14 7.37
N ALA A 227 -9.18 11.35 7.73
CA ALA A 227 -9.59 12.58 7.04
C ALA A 227 -9.16 12.59 5.57
N ASP A 228 -7.98 12.02 5.24
CA ASP A 228 -7.54 11.88 3.85
C ASP A 228 -8.43 10.92 3.04
N PHE A 229 -8.86 9.80 3.62
CA PHE A 229 -9.85 8.93 2.99
C PHE A 229 -11.19 9.63 2.78
N ASP A 230 -11.70 10.31 3.82
CA ASP A 230 -12.98 11.02 3.77
C ASP A 230 -12.97 12.15 2.71
N ALA A 231 -11.85 12.83 2.52
CA ALA A 231 -11.66 13.83 1.47
C ALA A 231 -11.48 13.23 0.07
N THR A 232 -11.03 11.96 -0.02
CA THR A 232 -10.75 11.30 -1.30
C THR A 232 -12.00 10.61 -1.87
N PHE A 233 -12.82 9.95 -1.06
CA PHE A 233 -14.02 9.25 -1.53
C PHE A 233 -14.97 10.11 -2.39
N PRO A 234 -15.26 11.37 -2.05
CA PRO A 234 -16.10 12.22 -2.89
C PRO A 234 -15.53 12.52 -4.28
N GLN A 235 -14.23 12.32 -4.48
CA GLN A 235 -13.53 12.50 -5.75
C GLN A 235 -13.49 11.22 -6.59
N CYS A 236 -14.01 10.13 -6.06
CA CYS A 236 -13.97 8.83 -6.71
C CYS A 236 -15.32 8.47 -7.34
N ARG A 237 -15.26 7.68 -8.39
CA ARG A 237 -16.41 7.00 -8.97
C ARG A 237 -16.51 5.59 -8.38
N GLU A 238 -17.62 5.23 -7.77
CA GLU A 238 -17.86 3.87 -7.33
C GLU A 238 -18.12 2.95 -8.54
N VAL A 239 -17.46 1.81 -8.58
CA VAL A 239 -17.61 0.80 -9.63
C VAL A 239 -18.72 -0.17 -9.24
N THR A 240 -19.66 -0.42 -10.15
CA THR A 240 -20.75 -1.36 -9.91
C THR A 240 -20.40 -2.77 -10.38
N LEU A 241 -21.04 -3.79 -9.78
CA LEU A 241 -20.88 -5.18 -10.22
C LEU A 241 -21.35 -5.38 -11.67
N SER A 242 -22.39 -4.67 -12.09
CA SER A 242 -22.89 -4.72 -13.47
C SER A 242 -21.86 -4.20 -14.48
N GLU A 243 -21.14 -3.11 -14.16
CA GLU A 243 -20.03 -2.61 -14.97
C GLU A 243 -18.87 -3.60 -15.04
N ALA A 244 -18.50 -4.20 -13.90
CA ALA A 244 -17.43 -5.18 -13.86
C ALA A 244 -17.73 -6.44 -14.68
N ARG A 245 -19.00 -6.84 -14.77
CA ARG A 245 -19.47 -7.97 -15.58
C ARG A 245 -19.70 -7.63 -17.06
N ASN A 246 -19.96 -6.38 -17.38
CA ASN A 246 -20.23 -5.94 -18.75
C ASN A 246 -18.93 -5.82 -19.56
N VAL A 247 -18.28 -6.96 -19.79
CA VAL A 247 -17.02 -7.09 -20.51
C VAL A 247 -17.22 -8.01 -21.69
N ASN A 248 -16.76 -7.61 -22.89
CA ASN A 248 -16.85 -8.47 -24.06
C ASN A 248 -15.94 -9.72 -23.92
N VAL A 249 -16.27 -10.79 -24.64
CA VAL A 249 -15.60 -12.08 -24.52
C VAL A 249 -14.10 -12.01 -24.82
N PHE A 250 -13.66 -11.16 -25.75
CA PHE A 250 -12.24 -11.02 -26.09
C PHE A 250 -11.46 -10.35 -24.96
N ARG A 251 -12.04 -9.36 -24.33
CA ARG A 251 -11.44 -8.70 -23.15
C ARG A 251 -11.41 -9.63 -21.94
N LEU A 252 -12.44 -10.46 -21.76
CA LEU A 252 -12.48 -11.49 -20.73
C LEU A 252 -11.35 -12.53 -20.93
N LEU A 253 -11.18 -13.03 -22.15
CA LEU A 253 -10.08 -13.93 -22.50
C LEU A 253 -8.72 -13.26 -22.26
N TYR A 254 -8.55 -12.01 -22.69
CA TYR A 254 -7.33 -11.25 -22.44
C TYR A 254 -7.00 -11.11 -20.94
N ARG A 255 -8.00 -10.75 -20.12
CA ARG A 255 -7.86 -10.69 -18.65
C ARG A 255 -7.51 -12.04 -18.04
N SER A 256 -8.09 -13.14 -18.53
CA SER A 256 -7.78 -14.49 -18.06
C SER A 256 -6.34 -14.88 -18.34
N ILE A 257 -5.83 -14.55 -19.54
CA ILE A 257 -4.42 -14.75 -19.88
C ILE A 257 -3.51 -13.91 -18.99
N LEU A 258 -3.82 -12.63 -18.79
CA LEU A 258 -3.05 -11.75 -17.91
C LEU A 258 -3.01 -12.27 -16.47
N ARG A 259 -4.12 -12.81 -15.95
CA ARG A 259 -4.16 -13.43 -14.60
C ARG A 259 -3.20 -14.61 -14.45
N LEU A 260 -3.02 -15.43 -15.47
CA LEU A 260 -2.01 -16.51 -15.45
C LEU A 260 -0.58 -15.97 -15.36
N LEU A 261 -0.35 -14.74 -15.82
CA LEU A 261 0.95 -14.08 -15.79
C LEU A 261 1.15 -13.21 -14.53
N SER A 262 0.13 -13.07 -13.68
CA SER A 262 0.21 -12.20 -12.47
C SER A 262 1.39 -12.52 -11.54
N PRO A 263 1.81 -13.78 -11.30
CA PRO A 263 2.99 -14.05 -10.48
C PRO A 263 4.32 -13.60 -11.10
N LEU A 264 4.32 -13.24 -12.39
CA LEU A 264 5.50 -12.76 -13.11
C LEU A 264 5.58 -11.22 -13.16
N MET A 265 4.57 -10.54 -12.63
CA MET A 265 4.38 -9.09 -12.80
C MET A 265 4.47 -8.34 -11.48
#